data_c829b0c6a519a9672ed99504ddff54f1
#
_entry.id   c829b0c6a519a9672ed99504ddff54f1
#
_cell.length_a   1.000
_cell.length_b   1.000
_cell.length_c   1.000
_cell.angle_alpha   90.00
_cell.angle_beta   90.00
_cell.angle_gamma   90.00
#
_symmetry.space_group_name_H-M   'P 1'
#
loop_
_entity.id
_entity.type
_entity.pdbx_description
1 polymer ?
#
loop_
_entity_poly.entity_id
_entity_poly.type
_entity_poly.pdbx_seq_one_letter_code
_entity_poly.pdbx_strand_id
1 'polypeptide(L)'
;MKTMEFIPNTSQTLRIMTHNVWNKDENSPQWELRGEDCSASSRVGGLLRVYRELCPDVIGGQEVSALMADLLKEGFQSEPINYTLIWGRFTPIFYRADRLELIDSEFGTYPEKIQGYDGSFNDVKSKSWNIGVFRVKDNGALFVFATTHLWWKKSPECEDDLSKSHCQVGSDEARTQQISLLLTKLDEYRGKYNCPAILLGDMNAGYHSEAMQTVRANGFRHAHDIATEYAEESVGYHFCFPSGYQTSYYNRPFESAIDHIYVIGEKEGAVKRFERYSPDYYFPISDHSPAYIDLQL
;
A
#
# COMPACT_ATOMS: atom_id res chain seq x y z
N MET A 1 -6.21 26.24 -10.01
CA MET A 1 -6.80 24.91 -9.84
C MET A 1 -6.75 24.21 -11.19
N LYS A 2 -5.78 23.31 -11.42
CA LYS A 2 -5.84 22.42 -12.56
C LYS A 2 -6.71 21.23 -12.12
N THR A 3 -7.82 21.02 -12.80
CA THR A 3 -8.60 19.80 -12.65
C THR A 3 -7.71 18.67 -13.13
N MET A 4 -7.32 17.74 -12.23
CA MET A 4 -6.69 16.49 -12.63
C MET A 4 -7.65 15.81 -13.63
N GLU A 5 -7.20 15.65 -14.88
CA GLU A 5 -7.95 14.87 -15.84
C GLU A 5 -7.98 13.41 -15.36
N PHE A 6 -9.18 12.96 -15.00
CA PHE A 6 -9.41 11.55 -14.69
C PHE A 6 -9.11 10.72 -15.94
N ILE A 7 -8.10 9.87 -15.88
CA ILE A 7 -7.82 8.89 -16.91
C ILE A 7 -8.55 7.60 -16.53
N PRO A 8 -9.62 7.24 -17.20
CA PRO A 8 -10.35 6.03 -16.91
C PRO A 8 -9.46 4.81 -17.10
N ASN A 9 -9.61 3.81 -16.22
CA ASN A 9 -8.99 2.51 -16.39
C ASN A 9 -9.48 1.89 -17.72
N THR A 10 -8.55 1.49 -18.59
CA THR A 10 -8.87 0.88 -19.87
C THR A 10 -9.06 -0.63 -19.73
N SER A 11 -9.82 -1.25 -20.64
CA SER A 11 -9.94 -2.72 -20.69
C SER A 11 -8.61 -3.44 -20.96
N GLN A 12 -7.59 -2.71 -21.42
CA GLN A 12 -6.29 -3.26 -21.80
C GLN A 12 -5.27 -3.26 -20.65
N THR A 13 -5.53 -2.53 -19.56
CA THR A 13 -4.65 -2.42 -18.41
C THR A 13 -5.37 -2.80 -17.13
N LEU A 14 -4.58 -3.22 -16.13
CA LEU A 14 -5.05 -3.39 -14.75
C LEU A 14 -4.57 -2.19 -13.94
N ARG A 15 -5.47 -1.54 -13.24
CA ARG A 15 -5.11 -0.55 -12.22
C ARG A 15 -4.88 -1.24 -10.89
N ILE A 16 -3.66 -1.14 -10.41
CA ILE A 16 -3.17 -1.80 -9.20
C ILE A 16 -2.78 -0.74 -8.19
N MET A 17 -3.36 -0.80 -6.99
CA MET A 17 -3.24 0.25 -5.97
C MET A 17 -2.71 -0.28 -4.65
N THR A 18 -1.86 0.50 -3.98
CA THR A 18 -1.56 0.40 -2.55
C THR A 18 -2.20 1.55 -1.79
N HIS A 19 -2.75 1.26 -0.61
CA HIS A 19 -3.39 2.28 0.19
C HIS A 19 -3.32 1.95 1.69
N ASN A 20 -2.49 2.66 2.43
CA ASN A 20 -2.58 2.71 3.89
C ASN A 20 -3.76 3.61 4.26
N VAL A 21 -4.78 3.07 4.93
CA VAL A 21 -6.03 3.78 5.24
C VAL A 21 -6.06 4.38 6.63
N TRP A 22 -4.94 4.33 7.34
CA TRP A 22 -4.81 4.81 8.71
C TRP A 22 -5.70 4.08 9.73
N ASN A 23 -5.09 3.30 10.61
CA ASN A 23 -5.80 2.52 11.63
C ASN A 23 -6.33 3.42 12.77
N LYS A 24 -7.44 4.09 12.51
CA LYS A 24 -8.19 4.91 13.46
C LYS A 24 -9.66 4.55 13.38
N ASP A 25 -10.10 3.75 14.36
CA ASP A 25 -11.52 3.35 14.46
C ASP A 25 -12.36 4.41 15.16
N GLU A 26 -11.82 5.00 16.22
CA GLU A 26 -12.48 6.02 17.02
C GLU A 26 -11.81 7.38 16.84
N ASN A 27 -12.58 8.44 17.02
CA ASN A 27 -12.02 9.78 17.06
C ASN A 27 -11.09 9.95 18.27
N SER A 28 -10.20 10.91 18.22
CA SER A 28 -9.29 11.18 19.34
C SER A 28 -9.49 12.60 19.87
N PRO A 29 -9.27 12.83 21.19
CA PRO A 29 -9.52 14.12 21.81
C PRO A 29 -8.83 15.31 21.14
N GLN A 30 -7.64 15.08 20.57
CA GLN A 30 -6.90 16.13 19.85
C GLN A 30 -7.58 16.59 18.56
N TRP A 31 -8.34 15.70 17.90
CA TRP A 31 -9.11 16.01 16.71
C TRP A 31 -10.45 16.64 17.09
N GLU A 32 -11.10 16.14 18.13
CA GLU A 32 -12.33 16.73 18.67
C GLU A 32 -12.13 18.19 19.08
N LEU A 33 -11.01 18.52 19.72
CA LEU A 33 -10.66 19.90 20.09
C LEU A 33 -10.52 20.84 18.87
N ARG A 34 -10.34 20.30 17.69
CA ARG A 34 -10.26 21.05 16.42
C ARG A 34 -11.58 21.06 15.64
N GLY A 35 -12.61 20.38 16.16
CA GLY A 35 -13.86 20.19 15.45
C GLY A 35 -13.76 19.19 14.30
N GLU A 36 -12.76 18.30 14.33
CA GLU A 36 -12.50 17.29 13.30
C GLU A 36 -12.84 15.90 13.83
N ASP A 37 -13.18 14.99 12.94
CA ASP A 37 -13.45 13.59 13.24
C ASP A 37 -12.62 12.68 12.34
N CYS A 38 -11.70 11.92 12.95
CA CYS A 38 -10.84 10.96 12.29
C CYS A 38 -11.30 9.50 12.45
N SER A 39 -12.51 9.28 12.95
CA SER A 39 -13.06 7.93 13.10
C SER A 39 -13.19 7.20 11.76
N ALA A 40 -13.22 5.86 11.79
CA ALA A 40 -13.44 5.05 10.60
C ALA A 40 -14.73 5.44 9.87
N SER A 41 -15.81 5.68 10.64
CA SER A 41 -17.14 6.04 10.11
C SER A 41 -17.14 7.36 9.37
N SER A 42 -16.37 8.36 9.82
CA SER A 42 -16.27 9.67 9.14
C SER A 42 -15.44 9.60 7.87
N ARG A 43 -14.45 8.70 7.79
CA ARG A 43 -13.48 8.61 6.70
C ARG A 43 -13.89 7.66 5.57
N VAL A 44 -14.72 6.65 5.86
CA VAL A 44 -15.07 5.60 4.87
C VAL A 44 -15.69 6.17 3.60
N GLY A 45 -16.54 7.19 3.69
CA GLY A 45 -17.14 7.85 2.52
C GLY A 45 -16.10 8.45 1.57
N GLY A 46 -15.04 9.02 2.14
CA GLY A 46 -13.91 9.55 1.37
C GLY A 46 -13.08 8.44 0.70
N LEU A 47 -12.83 7.31 1.40
CA LEU A 47 -12.16 6.15 0.82
C LEU A 47 -12.96 5.56 -0.35
N LEU A 48 -14.27 5.38 -0.19
CA LEU A 48 -15.16 4.91 -1.26
C LEU A 48 -15.16 5.86 -2.45
N ARG A 49 -15.10 7.16 -2.21
CA ARG A 49 -14.97 8.15 -3.29
C ARG A 49 -13.67 7.97 -4.07
N VAL A 50 -12.53 7.78 -3.41
CA VAL A 50 -11.24 7.48 -4.07
C VAL A 50 -11.35 6.23 -4.93
N TYR A 51 -11.92 5.15 -4.40
CA TYR A 51 -12.03 3.89 -5.13
C TYR A 51 -13.01 3.99 -6.31
N ARG A 52 -14.06 4.79 -6.20
CA ARG A 52 -14.98 5.08 -7.30
C ARG A 52 -14.31 5.90 -8.40
N GLU A 53 -13.56 6.93 -8.03
CA GLU A 53 -12.86 7.81 -8.99
C GLU A 53 -11.74 7.07 -9.71
N LEU A 54 -10.95 6.26 -9.01
CA LEU A 54 -9.80 5.57 -9.59
C LEU A 54 -10.13 4.20 -10.19
N CYS A 55 -11.22 3.56 -9.77
CA CYS A 55 -11.66 2.25 -10.24
C CYS A 55 -10.52 1.20 -10.27
N PRO A 56 -9.72 1.01 -9.21
CA PRO A 56 -8.65 0.02 -9.24
C PRO A 56 -9.20 -1.39 -9.40
N ASP A 57 -8.46 -2.26 -10.11
CA ASP A 57 -8.85 -3.66 -10.27
C ASP A 57 -8.46 -4.50 -9.07
N VAL A 58 -7.37 -4.11 -8.39
CA VAL A 58 -6.92 -4.71 -7.13
C VAL A 58 -6.30 -3.65 -6.23
N ILE A 59 -6.62 -3.72 -4.94
CA ILE A 59 -6.15 -2.80 -3.90
C ILE A 59 -5.48 -3.63 -2.81
N GLY A 60 -4.22 -3.34 -2.52
CA GLY A 60 -3.56 -3.80 -1.30
C GLY A 60 -3.75 -2.77 -0.20
N GLY A 61 -4.54 -3.13 0.80
CA GLY A 61 -4.76 -2.29 1.97
C GLY A 61 -3.63 -2.42 3.00
N GLN A 62 -3.34 -1.35 3.74
CA GLN A 62 -2.57 -1.40 4.98
C GLN A 62 -3.33 -0.62 6.05
N GLU A 63 -3.12 -1.00 7.30
CA GLU A 63 -3.82 -0.44 8.46
C GLU A 63 -5.36 -0.54 8.41
N VAL A 64 -5.88 -1.47 7.65
CA VAL A 64 -7.32 -1.71 7.55
C VAL A 64 -7.77 -2.49 8.78
N SER A 65 -8.39 -1.82 9.74
CA SER A 65 -9.01 -2.48 10.90
C SER A 65 -10.19 -3.36 10.49
N ALA A 66 -10.66 -4.22 11.39
CA ALA A 66 -11.86 -5.01 11.13
C ALA A 66 -13.09 -4.12 10.91
N LEU A 67 -13.24 -3.05 11.72
CA LEU A 67 -14.33 -2.09 11.54
C LEU A 67 -14.26 -1.39 10.17
N MET A 68 -13.09 -0.89 9.79
CA MET A 68 -12.92 -0.24 8.50
C MET A 68 -13.19 -1.21 7.33
N ALA A 69 -12.75 -2.48 7.46
CA ALA A 69 -13.03 -3.50 6.45
C ALA A 69 -14.53 -3.77 6.28
N ASP A 70 -15.28 -3.85 7.39
CA ASP A 70 -16.73 -4.05 7.36
C ASP A 70 -17.44 -2.83 6.75
N LEU A 71 -17.06 -1.61 7.13
CA LEU A 71 -17.59 -0.37 6.55
C LEU A 71 -17.33 -0.27 5.04
N LEU A 72 -16.11 -0.59 4.59
CA LEU A 72 -15.79 -0.63 3.16
C LEU A 72 -16.60 -1.68 2.42
N LYS A 73 -16.74 -2.88 3.00
CA LYS A 73 -17.53 -3.96 2.40
C LYS A 73 -19.01 -3.59 2.25
N GLU A 74 -19.59 -2.95 3.28
CA GLU A 74 -20.94 -2.43 3.23
C GLU A 74 -21.07 -1.33 2.16
N GLY A 75 -20.12 -0.39 2.15
CA GLY A 75 -20.09 0.70 1.18
C GLY A 75 -20.02 0.19 -0.26
N PHE A 76 -19.18 -0.79 -0.55
CA PHE A 76 -19.05 -1.38 -1.90
C PHE A 76 -20.35 -2.00 -2.43
N GLN A 77 -21.27 -2.46 -1.57
CA GLN A 77 -22.56 -2.98 -2.02
C GLN A 77 -23.45 -1.89 -2.63
N SER A 78 -23.20 -0.64 -2.27
CA SER A 78 -23.93 0.53 -2.77
C SER A 78 -23.24 1.21 -3.96
N GLU A 79 -22.04 0.78 -4.32
CA GLU A 79 -21.25 1.34 -5.40
C GLU A 79 -21.45 0.57 -6.72
N PRO A 80 -21.25 1.24 -7.89
CA PRO A 80 -21.32 0.57 -9.19
C PRO A 80 -20.30 -0.55 -9.36
N ILE A 81 -19.18 -0.49 -8.59
CA ILE A 81 -18.10 -1.44 -8.64
C ILE A 81 -18.06 -2.17 -7.31
N ASN A 82 -18.29 -3.47 -7.36
CA ASN A 82 -18.25 -4.31 -6.18
C ASN A 82 -16.88 -4.99 -6.04
N TYR A 83 -16.26 -4.82 -4.88
CA TYR A 83 -14.98 -5.45 -4.53
C TYR A 83 -15.20 -6.69 -3.68
N THR A 84 -14.47 -7.75 -4.01
CA THR A 84 -14.36 -8.95 -3.18
C THR A 84 -13.16 -8.82 -2.26
N LEU A 85 -13.31 -9.22 -1.00
CA LEU A 85 -12.29 -9.12 0.04
C LEU A 85 -11.57 -10.46 0.24
N ILE A 86 -10.24 -10.43 0.20
CA ILE A 86 -9.39 -11.47 0.79
C ILE A 86 -8.92 -10.89 2.14
N TRP A 87 -9.44 -11.45 3.21
CA TRP A 87 -9.09 -10.97 4.55
C TRP A 87 -7.63 -11.26 4.88
N GLY A 88 -6.96 -10.35 5.53
CA GLY A 88 -5.55 -10.43 5.93
C GLY A 88 -5.28 -9.51 7.12
N ARG A 89 -6.16 -9.51 8.12
CA ARG A 89 -6.09 -8.60 9.27
C ARG A 89 -5.92 -7.17 8.77
N PHE A 90 -4.78 -6.53 9.09
CA PHE A 90 -4.49 -5.14 8.71
C PHE A 90 -3.99 -4.97 7.27
N THR A 91 -3.78 -6.07 6.53
CA THR A 91 -3.32 -6.04 5.12
C THR A 91 -4.25 -6.83 4.19
N PRO A 92 -5.55 -6.47 4.12
CA PRO A 92 -6.47 -7.14 3.20
C PRO A 92 -6.18 -6.79 1.74
N ILE A 93 -6.69 -7.65 0.84
CA ILE A 93 -6.74 -7.38 -0.60
C ILE A 93 -8.20 -7.22 -1.00
N PHE A 94 -8.51 -6.13 -1.68
CA PHE A 94 -9.81 -5.94 -2.35
C PHE A 94 -9.61 -6.04 -3.86
N TYR A 95 -10.44 -6.83 -4.53
CA TYR A 95 -10.30 -7.01 -5.98
C TYR A 95 -11.65 -7.05 -6.69
N ARG A 96 -11.66 -6.67 -7.94
CA ARG A 96 -12.82 -6.72 -8.83
C ARG A 96 -13.03 -8.13 -9.35
N ALA A 97 -14.03 -8.83 -8.81
CA ALA A 97 -14.35 -10.20 -9.22
C ALA A 97 -14.97 -10.27 -10.63
N ASP A 98 -15.45 -9.15 -11.18
CA ASP A 98 -15.89 -9.07 -12.58
C ASP A 98 -14.71 -9.12 -13.57
N ARG A 99 -13.53 -8.64 -13.18
CA ARG A 99 -12.30 -8.63 -14.02
C ARG A 99 -11.28 -9.69 -13.67
N LEU A 100 -11.22 -10.10 -12.41
CA LEU A 100 -10.21 -11.00 -11.86
C LEU A 100 -10.85 -12.27 -11.28
N GLU A 101 -10.20 -13.40 -11.51
CA GLU A 101 -10.49 -14.68 -10.84
C GLU A 101 -9.38 -14.97 -9.84
N LEU A 102 -9.73 -15.18 -8.58
CA LEU A 102 -8.77 -15.61 -7.55
C LEU A 102 -8.44 -17.10 -7.73
N ILE A 103 -7.18 -17.42 -7.92
CA ILE A 103 -6.69 -18.80 -8.12
C ILE A 103 -6.14 -19.38 -6.82
N ASP A 104 -5.39 -18.56 -6.04
CA ASP A 104 -4.73 -18.99 -4.80
C ASP A 104 -4.54 -17.79 -3.89
N SER A 105 -4.41 -18.01 -2.58
CA SER A 105 -4.09 -16.96 -1.63
C SER A 105 -3.41 -17.47 -0.38
N GLU A 106 -2.52 -16.66 0.20
CA GLU A 106 -1.88 -16.95 1.48
C GLU A 106 -1.73 -15.65 2.28
N PHE A 107 -2.01 -15.72 3.57
CA PHE A 107 -1.81 -14.63 4.51
C PHE A 107 -0.80 -15.04 5.59
N GLY A 108 0.05 -14.12 6.00
CA GLY A 108 0.97 -14.34 7.11
C GLY A 108 1.28 -13.08 7.91
N THR A 109 1.71 -13.29 9.14
CA THR A 109 2.21 -12.23 10.01
C THR A 109 3.72 -12.38 10.17
N TYR A 110 4.41 -11.25 10.25
CA TYR A 110 5.85 -11.28 10.50
C TYR A 110 6.16 -11.72 11.94
N PRO A 111 7.32 -12.33 12.18
CA PRO A 111 7.77 -12.67 13.54
C PRO A 111 7.83 -11.43 14.44
N GLU A 112 7.47 -11.60 15.71
CA GLU A 112 7.64 -10.53 16.72
C GLU A 112 9.11 -10.31 17.10
N LYS A 113 9.92 -11.36 16.97
CA LYS A 113 11.35 -11.32 17.36
C LYS A 113 12.23 -11.33 16.13
N ILE A 114 13.27 -10.53 16.18
CA ILE A 114 14.31 -10.45 15.16
C ILE A 114 15.62 -10.92 15.78
N GLN A 115 16.36 -11.77 15.07
CA GLN A 115 17.61 -12.31 15.58
C GLN A 115 18.62 -11.21 15.83
N GLY A 116 19.20 -11.20 17.04
CA GLY A 116 20.24 -10.25 17.43
C GLY A 116 19.71 -8.93 18.04
N TYR A 117 18.37 -8.78 18.15
CA TYR A 117 17.78 -7.57 18.69
C TYR A 117 16.71 -7.84 19.75
N ASP A 118 16.68 -7.02 20.78
CA ASP A 118 15.68 -7.08 21.85
C ASP A 118 14.42 -6.30 21.46
N GLY A 119 13.31 -6.69 22.08
CA GLY A 119 12.00 -6.05 21.88
C GLY A 119 11.07 -6.79 20.95
N SER A 120 9.95 -6.17 20.63
CA SER A 120 8.98 -6.66 19.65
C SER A 120 9.08 -5.83 18.38
N PHE A 121 9.06 -6.49 17.23
CA PHE A 121 9.03 -5.90 15.90
C PHE A 121 7.73 -6.18 15.16
N ASN A 122 6.69 -6.57 15.90
CA ASN A 122 5.36 -6.75 15.36
C ASN A 122 4.30 -6.56 16.47
N ASP A 123 3.92 -5.32 16.71
CA ASP A 123 2.93 -4.99 17.71
C ASP A 123 1.55 -5.54 17.31
N VAL A 124 0.92 -6.24 18.24
CA VAL A 124 -0.42 -6.85 18.06
C VAL A 124 -0.62 -7.62 16.75
N LYS A 125 0.45 -8.10 16.17
CA LYS A 125 0.47 -8.78 14.86
C LYS A 125 -0.08 -7.89 13.74
N SER A 126 0.19 -6.59 13.80
CA SER A 126 -0.22 -5.61 12.78
C SER A 126 0.68 -5.61 11.56
N LYS A 127 1.92 -6.12 11.71
CA LYS A 127 2.86 -6.25 10.60
C LYS A 127 2.70 -7.60 9.95
N SER A 128 2.21 -7.55 8.70
CA SER A 128 1.72 -8.72 7.99
C SER A 128 1.85 -8.55 6.48
N TRP A 129 1.60 -9.62 5.78
CA TRP A 129 1.54 -9.66 4.33
C TRP A 129 0.36 -10.52 3.87
N ASN A 130 -0.13 -10.25 2.67
CA ASN A 130 -1.20 -11.00 2.05
C ASN A 130 -0.88 -11.19 0.56
N ILE A 131 -1.00 -12.41 0.07
CA ILE A 131 -0.73 -12.78 -1.32
C ILE A 131 -2.04 -13.25 -1.96
N GLY A 132 -2.28 -12.82 -3.19
CA GLY A 132 -3.30 -13.36 -4.08
C GLY A 132 -2.70 -13.71 -5.43
N VAL A 133 -3.06 -14.86 -5.99
CA VAL A 133 -2.77 -15.19 -7.39
C VAL A 133 -4.04 -15.00 -8.19
N PHE A 134 -3.96 -14.16 -9.20
CA PHE A 134 -5.12 -13.79 -10.01
C PHE A 134 -4.95 -14.18 -11.46
N ARG A 135 -6.09 -14.55 -12.08
CA ARG A 135 -6.22 -14.65 -13.54
C ARG A 135 -7.05 -13.46 -14.04
N VAL A 136 -6.52 -12.75 -15.01
CA VAL A 136 -7.26 -11.73 -15.75
C VAL A 136 -8.28 -12.41 -16.66
N LYS A 137 -9.59 -12.14 -16.47
CA LYS A 137 -10.65 -12.84 -17.20
C LYS A 137 -10.64 -12.55 -18.69
N ASP A 138 -10.23 -11.35 -19.08
CA ASP A 138 -10.27 -10.91 -20.48
C ASP A 138 -9.22 -11.61 -21.37
N ASN A 139 -8.03 -11.92 -20.85
CA ASN A 139 -6.93 -12.46 -21.64
C ASN A 139 -6.28 -13.71 -21.05
N GLY A 140 -6.72 -14.16 -19.87
CA GLY A 140 -6.18 -15.33 -19.19
C GLY A 140 -4.81 -15.17 -18.53
N ALA A 141 -4.23 -13.98 -18.55
CA ALA A 141 -2.92 -13.70 -17.93
C ALA A 141 -2.98 -13.94 -16.43
N LEU A 142 -1.92 -14.59 -15.90
CA LEU A 142 -1.74 -14.81 -14.46
C LEU A 142 -0.78 -13.77 -13.89
N PHE A 143 -0.99 -13.38 -12.64
CA PHE A 143 -0.04 -12.61 -11.85
C PHE A 143 -0.15 -12.90 -10.36
N VAL A 144 0.96 -12.78 -9.66
CA VAL A 144 1.00 -12.77 -8.19
C VAL A 144 0.91 -11.33 -7.72
N PHE A 145 0.07 -11.10 -6.74
CA PHE A 145 -0.08 -9.79 -6.08
C PHE A 145 0.18 -9.96 -4.60
N ALA A 146 1.05 -9.12 -4.04
CA ALA A 146 1.32 -9.11 -2.61
C ALA A 146 1.21 -7.70 -2.04
N THR A 147 0.49 -7.58 -0.93
CA THR A 147 0.48 -6.39 -0.10
C THR A 147 1.14 -6.64 1.24
N THR A 148 1.84 -5.64 1.77
CA THR A 148 2.56 -5.77 3.05
C THR A 148 2.56 -4.47 3.83
N HIS A 149 2.78 -4.58 5.15
CA HIS A 149 3.04 -3.48 6.05
C HIS A 149 4.21 -3.86 6.97
N LEU A 150 5.37 -3.21 6.78
CA LEU A 150 6.61 -3.50 7.51
C LEU A 150 6.68 -2.73 8.84
N TRP A 151 7.71 -3.02 9.65
CA TRP A 151 7.94 -2.39 10.95
C TRP A 151 8.07 -0.87 10.84
N TRP A 152 7.40 -0.14 11.73
CA TRP A 152 7.17 1.30 11.61
C TRP A 152 8.19 2.18 12.36
N LYS A 153 8.80 1.68 13.45
CA LYS A 153 9.72 2.50 14.23
C LYS A 153 10.97 2.85 13.44
N LYS A 154 11.52 4.02 13.73
CA LYS A 154 12.77 4.48 13.14
C LYS A 154 13.97 3.87 13.88
N SER A 155 15.10 3.77 13.19
CA SER A 155 16.38 3.52 13.85
C SER A 155 16.77 4.71 14.75
N PRO A 156 17.44 4.50 15.89
CA PRO A 156 17.85 5.57 16.81
C PRO A 156 18.81 6.60 16.19
N GLU A 157 19.43 6.27 15.07
CA GLU A 157 20.34 7.16 14.32
C GLU A 157 19.60 8.26 13.54
N CYS A 158 18.28 8.20 13.46
CA CYS A 158 17.47 9.28 12.93
C CYS A 158 17.38 10.40 13.98
N GLU A 159 18.20 11.41 13.84
CA GLU A 159 18.44 12.51 14.79
C GLU A 159 17.26 13.48 15.03
N ASP A 160 16.11 13.25 14.47
CA ASP A 160 14.96 14.06 14.82
C ASP A 160 14.44 13.65 16.19
N ASP A 161 14.30 14.64 17.05
CA ASP A 161 13.80 14.62 18.44
C ASP A 161 12.37 14.07 18.58
N LEU A 162 12.15 12.93 17.95
CA LEU A 162 10.94 12.15 18.12
C LEU A 162 11.08 11.37 19.41
N SER A 163 10.07 11.45 20.25
CA SER A 163 10.01 10.74 21.53
C SER A 163 10.60 9.33 21.38
N LYS A 164 11.36 8.87 22.35
CA LYS A 164 11.99 7.54 22.39
C LYS A 164 11.03 6.39 22.06
N SER A 165 9.72 6.62 22.13
CA SER A 165 8.67 5.67 21.77
C SER A 165 8.59 5.35 20.26
N HIS A 166 9.10 6.23 19.38
CA HIS A 166 9.10 6.04 17.93
C HIS A 166 10.41 5.53 17.36
N CYS A 167 11.39 5.28 18.23
CA CYS A 167 12.71 4.75 17.84
C CYS A 167 12.93 3.38 18.48
N GLN A 168 13.59 2.49 17.77
CA GLN A 168 13.99 1.17 18.26
C GLN A 168 15.23 0.68 17.51
N VAL A 169 16.24 0.23 18.27
CA VAL A 169 17.43 -0.41 17.69
C VAL A 169 17.01 -1.67 16.94
N GLY A 170 17.56 -1.89 15.75
CA GLY A 170 17.22 -3.03 14.92
C GLY A 170 16.00 -2.82 14.01
N SER A 171 15.47 -1.60 13.90
CA SER A 171 14.29 -1.32 13.06
C SER A 171 14.55 -1.52 11.57
N ASP A 172 15.72 -1.14 11.07
CA ASP A 172 16.09 -1.31 9.66
C ASP A 172 16.32 -2.78 9.34
N GLU A 173 16.98 -3.50 10.22
CA GLU A 173 17.18 -4.94 10.12
C GLU A 173 15.86 -5.71 10.20
N ALA A 174 14.93 -5.24 11.03
CA ALA A 174 13.60 -5.82 11.10
C ALA A 174 12.87 -5.72 9.76
N ARG A 175 12.87 -4.55 9.13
CA ARG A 175 12.29 -4.35 7.79
C ARG A 175 12.97 -5.21 6.75
N THR A 176 14.30 -5.30 6.79
CA THR A 176 15.10 -6.13 5.86
C THR A 176 14.77 -7.61 6.03
N GLN A 177 14.64 -8.13 7.25
CA GLN A 177 14.26 -9.52 7.50
C GLN A 177 12.80 -9.78 7.12
N GLN A 178 11.88 -8.86 7.43
CA GLN A 178 10.48 -8.97 7.07
C GLN A 178 10.30 -9.04 5.55
N ILE A 179 10.92 -8.12 4.81
CA ILE A 179 10.80 -8.13 3.35
C ILE A 179 11.48 -9.35 2.73
N SER A 180 12.61 -9.82 3.26
CA SER A 180 13.29 -11.02 2.77
C SER A 180 12.42 -12.27 2.91
N LEU A 181 11.66 -12.38 4.00
CA LEU A 181 10.68 -13.45 4.19
C LEU A 181 9.60 -13.42 3.10
N LEU A 182 9.03 -12.23 2.83
CA LEU A 182 8.01 -12.08 1.80
C LEU A 182 8.56 -12.34 0.40
N LEU A 183 9.78 -11.89 0.10
CA LEU A 183 10.43 -12.16 -1.20
C LEU A 183 10.61 -13.66 -1.44
N THR A 184 10.98 -14.44 -0.40
CA THR A 184 11.04 -15.90 -0.48
C THR A 184 9.68 -16.50 -0.84
N LYS A 185 8.61 -16.02 -0.20
CA LYS A 185 7.25 -16.44 -0.53
C LYS A 185 6.85 -16.09 -1.97
N LEU A 186 7.16 -14.87 -2.40
CA LEU A 186 6.87 -14.45 -3.76
C LEU A 186 7.61 -15.27 -4.81
N ASP A 187 8.85 -15.70 -4.52
CA ASP A 187 9.61 -16.56 -5.42
C ASP A 187 8.99 -17.96 -5.51
N GLU A 188 8.52 -18.55 -4.39
CA GLU A 188 7.75 -19.79 -4.38
C GLU A 188 6.50 -19.72 -5.28
N TYR A 189 5.71 -18.63 -5.14
CA TYR A 189 4.50 -18.43 -5.95
C TYR A 189 4.81 -18.18 -7.42
N ARG A 190 5.83 -17.37 -7.72
CA ARG A 190 6.28 -17.16 -9.09
C ARG A 190 6.76 -18.44 -9.75
N GLY A 191 7.53 -19.24 -9.04
CA GLY A 191 7.97 -20.56 -9.52
C GLY A 191 6.80 -21.51 -9.79
N LYS A 192 5.81 -21.53 -8.88
CA LYS A 192 4.61 -22.38 -9.02
C LYS A 192 3.73 -22.00 -10.22
N TYR A 193 3.53 -20.71 -10.45
CA TYR A 193 2.58 -20.23 -11.46
C TYR A 193 3.23 -19.68 -12.72
N ASN A 194 4.55 -19.54 -12.74
CA ASN A 194 5.35 -19.02 -13.86
C ASN A 194 4.77 -17.70 -14.43
N CYS A 195 4.57 -16.70 -13.58
CA CYS A 195 3.94 -15.44 -13.94
C CYS A 195 4.64 -14.24 -13.26
N PRO A 196 4.38 -13.01 -13.74
CA PRO A 196 4.85 -11.79 -13.08
C PRO A 196 4.34 -11.67 -11.64
N ALA A 197 5.07 -10.90 -10.81
CA ALA A 197 4.61 -10.55 -9.49
C ALA A 197 4.65 -9.03 -9.25
N ILE A 198 3.68 -8.56 -8.48
CA ILE A 198 3.57 -7.20 -7.98
C ILE A 198 3.68 -7.25 -6.46
N LEU A 199 4.62 -6.49 -5.92
CA LEU A 199 4.82 -6.30 -4.49
C LEU A 199 4.56 -4.84 -4.16
N LEU A 200 3.63 -4.58 -3.26
CA LEU A 200 3.31 -3.22 -2.84
C LEU A 200 2.99 -3.13 -1.35
N GLY A 201 2.96 -1.92 -0.84
CA GLY A 201 2.54 -1.66 0.53
C GLY A 201 3.28 -0.51 1.19
N ASP A 202 2.94 -0.29 2.45
CA ASP A 202 3.68 0.59 3.34
C ASP A 202 4.92 -0.15 3.87
N MET A 203 6.05 0.18 3.29
CA MET A 203 7.33 -0.43 3.64
C MET A 203 7.97 0.22 4.87
N ASN A 204 7.41 1.35 5.36
CA ASN A 204 8.00 2.15 6.43
C ASN A 204 9.51 2.45 6.20
N ALA A 205 9.90 2.49 4.94
CA ALA A 205 11.29 2.60 4.50
C ALA A 205 11.35 3.38 3.20
N GLY A 206 12.30 4.30 3.09
CA GLY A 206 12.54 5.06 1.86
C GLY A 206 13.21 4.21 0.77
N TYR A 207 13.15 4.67 -0.46
CA TYR A 207 13.68 3.98 -1.64
C TYR A 207 15.14 3.50 -1.51
N HIS A 208 15.99 4.27 -0.83
CA HIS A 208 17.42 3.96 -0.66
C HIS A 208 17.74 3.09 0.56
N SER A 209 16.74 2.73 1.37
CA SER A 209 16.93 1.86 2.53
C SER A 209 17.43 0.47 2.14
N GLU A 210 18.07 -0.24 3.09
CA GLU A 210 18.55 -1.61 2.89
C GLU A 210 17.41 -2.57 2.51
N ALA A 211 16.26 -2.45 3.17
CA ALA A 211 15.08 -3.25 2.83
C ALA A 211 14.66 -3.06 1.36
N MET A 212 14.61 -1.83 0.86
CA MET A 212 14.25 -1.55 -0.53
C MET A 212 15.37 -1.90 -1.52
N GLN A 213 16.63 -1.82 -1.12
CA GLN A 213 17.75 -2.36 -1.90
C GLN A 213 17.65 -3.88 -2.02
N THR A 214 17.25 -4.58 -0.95
CA THR A 214 17.02 -6.02 -0.95
C THR A 214 15.93 -6.41 -1.95
N VAL A 215 14.83 -5.67 -2.04
CA VAL A 215 13.78 -5.89 -3.06
C VAL A 215 14.38 -5.82 -4.47
N ARG A 216 15.13 -4.76 -4.76
CA ARG A 216 15.75 -4.59 -6.09
C ARG A 216 16.82 -5.63 -6.40
N ALA A 217 17.62 -6.03 -5.40
CA ALA A 217 18.62 -7.09 -5.55
C ALA A 217 18.00 -8.47 -5.90
N ASN A 218 16.73 -8.69 -5.54
CA ASN A 218 15.95 -9.85 -5.93
C ASN A 218 15.26 -9.70 -7.30
N GLY A 219 15.64 -8.69 -8.10
CA GLY A 219 15.20 -8.52 -9.47
C GLY A 219 13.90 -7.74 -9.63
N PHE A 220 13.28 -7.26 -8.56
CA PHE A 220 12.13 -6.37 -8.64
C PHE A 220 12.54 -4.97 -9.09
N ARG A 221 11.74 -4.37 -9.96
CA ARG A 221 11.92 -3.00 -10.43
C ARG A 221 10.88 -2.10 -9.77
N HIS A 222 11.28 -0.93 -9.31
CA HIS A 222 10.33 0.04 -8.79
C HIS A 222 9.45 0.57 -9.92
N ALA A 223 8.15 0.56 -9.73
CA ALA A 223 7.20 0.88 -10.80
C ALA A 223 7.35 2.31 -11.31
N HIS A 224 7.72 3.27 -10.45
CA HIS A 224 8.01 4.63 -10.88
C HIS A 224 9.20 4.68 -11.86
N ASP A 225 10.25 3.89 -11.66
CA ASP A 225 11.47 3.94 -12.49
C ASP A 225 11.23 3.47 -13.94
N ILE A 226 10.17 2.69 -14.14
CA ILE A 226 9.89 2.02 -15.42
C ILE A 226 8.54 2.41 -16.02
N ALA A 227 7.76 3.27 -15.36
CA ALA A 227 6.52 3.78 -15.92
C ALA A 227 6.76 4.65 -17.14
N THR A 228 5.86 4.58 -18.12
CA THR A 228 5.94 5.40 -19.33
C THR A 228 5.27 6.75 -19.18
N GLU A 229 4.35 6.86 -18.20
CA GLU A 229 3.61 8.09 -17.91
C GLU A 229 3.53 8.34 -16.39
N TYR A 230 3.50 9.61 -16.02
CA TYR A 230 3.34 10.07 -14.64
C TYR A 230 2.24 11.12 -14.57
N ALA A 231 1.54 11.21 -13.43
CA ALA A 231 0.77 12.39 -13.15
C ALA A 231 1.70 13.61 -12.98
N GLU A 232 1.23 14.78 -13.36
CA GLU A 232 2.03 16.01 -13.32
C GLU A 232 2.58 16.31 -11.92
N GLU A 233 1.83 15.93 -10.87
CA GLU A 233 2.21 16.09 -9.47
C GLU A 233 3.04 14.94 -8.90
N SER A 234 3.27 13.87 -9.66
CA SER A 234 4.11 12.73 -9.25
C SER A 234 5.59 13.07 -9.40
N VAL A 235 6.10 13.86 -8.48
CA VAL A 235 7.46 14.43 -8.52
C VAL A 235 8.57 13.43 -8.20
N GLY A 236 8.26 12.17 -8.01
CA GLY A 236 9.24 11.11 -7.83
C GLY A 236 8.84 10.11 -6.75
N TYR A 237 9.44 8.93 -6.82
CA TYR A 237 9.15 7.82 -5.92
C TYR A 237 9.67 8.02 -4.49
N HIS A 238 10.65 8.88 -4.30
CA HIS A 238 11.26 9.17 -3.01
C HIS A 238 10.62 10.35 -2.27
N PHE A 239 9.58 10.95 -2.84
CA PHE A 239 8.79 11.97 -2.15
C PHE A 239 7.42 11.41 -1.77
N CYS A 240 7.02 11.65 -0.53
CA CYS A 240 5.63 11.51 -0.12
C CYS A 240 4.88 12.79 -0.42
N PHE A 241 3.65 12.66 -0.90
CA PHE A 241 2.74 13.79 -0.90
C PHE A 241 2.34 14.16 0.53
N PRO A 242 1.88 15.39 0.74
CA PRO A 242 1.34 15.76 2.03
C PRO A 242 0.34 14.70 2.48
N SER A 243 0.56 14.18 3.66
CA SER A 243 -0.36 13.25 4.27
C SER A 243 -1.69 13.91 4.56
N GLY A 244 -2.69 13.12 4.92
CA GLY A 244 -4.02 13.53 5.24
C GLY A 244 -4.11 14.71 6.22
N TYR A 245 -4.55 14.51 7.42
CA TYR A 245 -4.82 15.59 8.36
C TYR A 245 -3.72 16.63 8.48
N GLN A 246 -4.04 17.89 8.16
CA GLN A 246 -3.16 19.02 8.30
C GLN A 246 -2.98 19.39 9.77
N THR A 247 -2.02 18.78 10.41
CA THR A 247 -1.59 19.11 11.77
C THR A 247 -0.18 19.65 11.74
N SER A 248 0.25 20.26 12.82
CA SER A 248 1.66 20.66 12.97
C SER A 248 2.62 19.47 12.86
N TYR A 249 2.14 18.26 13.11
CA TYR A 249 2.87 17.02 12.97
C TYR A 249 3.03 16.61 11.50
N TYR A 250 1.98 16.79 10.70
CA TYR A 250 1.95 16.42 9.28
C TYR A 250 2.30 17.57 8.33
N ASN A 251 2.37 18.80 8.79
CA ASN A 251 2.83 19.95 8.02
C ASN A 251 4.35 19.96 7.74
N ARG A 252 5.05 18.86 8.02
CA ARG A 252 6.44 18.71 7.62
C ARG A 252 6.49 18.33 6.14
N PRO A 253 7.40 18.92 5.36
CA PRO A 253 7.64 18.43 4.02
C PRO A 253 8.14 16.98 4.13
N PHE A 254 7.40 16.05 3.52
CA PHE A 254 7.86 14.68 3.39
C PHE A 254 8.89 14.62 2.29
N GLU A 255 10.08 14.21 2.64
CA GLU A 255 11.21 14.15 1.72
C GLU A 255 11.29 12.80 0.99
N SER A 256 10.61 11.76 1.50
CA SER A 256 10.68 10.43 0.92
C SER A 256 9.39 9.64 1.07
N ALA A 257 9.01 8.93 0.03
CA ALA A 257 7.90 7.99 0.06
C ALA A 257 8.27 6.72 0.82
N ILE A 258 7.31 6.18 1.56
CA ILE A 258 7.42 4.89 2.25
C ILE A 258 6.42 3.85 1.73
N ASP A 259 5.47 4.29 0.92
CA ASP A 259 4.55 3.44 0.17
C ASP A 259 5.14 3.18 -1.22
N HIS A 260 5.38 1.92 -1.54
CA HIS A 260 6.06 1.52 -2.76
C HIS A 260 5.28 0.49 -3.56
N ILE A 261 5.51 0.49 -4.88
CA ILE A 261 5.05 -0.54 -5.82
C ILE A 261 6.24 -1.04 -6.61
N TYR A 262 6.47 -2.34 -6.56
CA TYR A 262 7.53 -3.05 -7.27
C TYR A 262 6.92 -4.13 -8.17
N VAL A 263 7.55 -4.38 -9.31
CA VAL A 263 7.14 -5.40 -10.26
C VAL A 263 8.33 -6.27 -10.69
N ILE A 264 8.07 -7.51 -11.05
CA ILE A 264 9.07 -8.45 -11.58
C ILE A 264 8.43 -9.38 -12.62
N GLY A 265 9.16 -9.70 -13.67
CA GLY A 265 8.72 -10.61 -14.72
C GLY A 265 7.75 -9.99 -15.73
N GLU A 266 7.51 -8.69 -15.65
CA GLU A 266 6.73 -7.93 -16.59
C GLU A 266 7.51 -7.67 -17.89
N LYS A 267 6.78 -7.43 -18.99
CA LYS A 267 7.38 -7.01 -20.27
C LYS A 267 7.88 -5.57 -20.16
N GLU A 268 8.86 -5.23 -20.97
CA GLU A 268 9.32 -3.85 -21.12
C GLU A 268 8.14 -2.93 -21.52
N GLY A 269 8.02 -1.79 -20.87
CA GLY A 269 6.93 -0.84 -21.09
C GLY A 269 5.55 -1.33 -20.64
N ALA A 270 5.48 -2.41 -19.82
CA ALA A 270 4.22 -2.91 -19.29
C ALA A 270 3.58 -1.96 -18.27
N VAL A 271 4.38 -1.25 -17.47
CA VAL A 271 3.89 -0.22 -16.54
C VAL A 271 3.62 1.05 -17.34
N LYS A 272 2.35 1.30 -17.63
CA LYS A 272 1.92 2.45 -18.47
C LYS A 272 1.88 3.75 -17.69
N ARG A 273 1.51 3.69 -16.42
CA ARG A 273 1.36 4.87 -15.57
C ARG A 273 1.75 4.55 -14.13
N PHE A 274 2.36 5.52 -13.47
CA PHE A 274 2.53 5.56 -12.01
C PHE A 274 1.98 6.88 -11.49
N GLU A 275 1.23 6.83 -10.38
CA GLU A 275 0.68 8.02 -9.76
C GLU A 275 0.52 7.85 -8.25
N ARG A 276 0.70 8.95 -7.52
CA ARG A 276 0.22 9.14 -6.15
C ARG A 276 -0.99 10.06 -6.21
N TYR A 277 -2.11 9.59 -5.68
CA TYR A 277 -3.37 10.31 -5.79
C TYR A 277 -3.67 11.08 -4.52
N SER A 278 -3.71 12.41 -4.62
CA SER A 278 -3.90 13.30 -3.46
C SER A 278 -4.73 14.53 -3.82
N PRO A 279 -6.02 14.35 -4.14
CA PRO A 279 -6.91 15.48 -4.43
C PRO A 279 -7.19 16.30 -3.16
N ASP A 280 -7.62 17.55 -3.31
CA ASP A 280 -7.86 18.50 -2.20
C ASP A 280 -8.77 17.92 -1.10
N TYR A 281 -9.76 17.11 -1.46
CA TYR A 281 -10.69 16.49 -0.51
C TYR A 281 -10.07 15.33 0.28
N TYR A 282 -8.90 14.85 -0.14
CA TYR A 282 -8.31 13.63 0.41
C TYR A 282 -7.75 13.83 1.82
N PHE A 283 -7.31 15.03 2.16
CA PHE A 283 -6.60 15.32 3.41
C PHE A 283 -7.24 14.78 4.70
N PRO A 284 -8.56 14.81 4.89
CA PRO A 284 -9.17 14.25 6.11
C PRO A 284 -9.38 12.73 6.06
N ILE A 285 -8.91 12.02 5.05
CA ILE A 285 -9.27 10.61 4.84
C ILE A 285 -8.22 9.65 5.39
N SER A 286 -6.93 9.89 5.10
CA SER A 286 -5.81 9.10 5.60
C SER A 286 -4.57 9.96 5.77
N ASP A 287 -3.62 9.51 6.57
CA ASP A 287 -2.29 10.10 6.72
C ASP A 287 -1.30 9.60 5.64
N HIS A 288 -1.76 8.73 4.74
CA HIS A 288 -1.04 8.29 3.55
C HIS A 288 -1.84 8.56 2.29
N SER A 289 -1.18 8.99 1.22
CA SER A 289 -1.78 9.07 -0.11
C SER A 289 -1.70 7.72 -0.81
N PRO A 290 -2.78 7.24 -1.46
CA PRO A 290 -2.71 6.03 -2.25
C PRO A 290 -1.78 6.20 -3.44
N ALA A 291 -1.07 5.14 -3.80
CA ALA A 291 -0.30 5.06 -5.02
C ALA A 291 -0.85 3.95 -5.93
N TYR A 292 -0.82 4.18 -7.24
CA TYR A 292 -1.27 3.16 -8.19
C TYR A 292 -0.43 3.12 -9.46
N ILE A 293 -0.55 2.01 -10.15
CA ILE A 293 -0.02 1.81 -11.50
C ILE A 293 -1.12 1.31 -12.44
N ASP A 294 -0.97 1.63 -13.72
CA ASP A 294 -1.68 0.97 -14.80
C ASP A 294 -0.71 -0.02 -15.46
N LEU A 295 -1.01 -1.32 -15.33
CA LEU A 295 -0.15 -2.42 -15.77
C LEU A 295 -0.81 -3.20 -16.91
N GLN A 296 -0.08 -3.42 -17.99
CA GLN A 296 -0.47 -4.29 -19.10
C GLN A 296 0.18 -5.67 -18.93
N LEU A 297 -0.63 -6.72 -18.80
CA LEU A 297 -0.17 -8.11 -18.70
C LEU A 297 -0.36 -8.89 -20.00
#